data_2184a4619b8d8dd93f4bab4e4c1556ee
#
_entry.id   2184a4619b8d8dd93f4bab4e4c1556ee
#
_cell.length_a   1.000
_cell.length_b   1.000
_cell.length_c   1.000
_cell.angle_alpha   90.00
_cell.angle_beta   90.00
_cell.angle_gamma   90.00
#
_symmetry.space_group_name_H-M   'P 1'
#
loop_
_entity.id
_entity.type
_entity.pdbx_description
1 polymer ?
#
loop_
_entity_poly.entity_id
_entity_poly.type
_entity_poly.pdbx_seq_one_letter_code
_entity_poly.pdbx_strand_id
1 'polypeptide(L)'
;MPGAKECAVAGCGYSAPCASKLAEHTRTHTGERPHVCDVVGCGYAATQGGMLKSHMRVHTGERPYACDVAGCGYAATQRTNLKAHMRIHTGERPYTCNVTGCGYATAVSSNLKTHMRVHTGERPYACDVAGCGYTAAESSKLKAHMRIHTGERPYASDVAGCGYTAAVRDNLKTHMRVHTGERPYACVVAGCGYAAAERGKLTLHMRTHSGERPYACEAPGCAYAAAQRSNLASHVRSKHPGQ
;
A
#
# COMPACT_ATOMS: atom_id res chain seq x y z
N MET A 1 -17.62 -27.17 42.36
CA MET A 1 -17.18 -26.51 41.10
C MET A 1 -16.01 -27.29 40.58
N PRO A 2 -15.99 -27.93 39.40
CA PRO A 2 -14.81 -28.54 38.86
C PRO A 2 -13.74 -27.44 38.65
N GLY A 3 -12.59 -27.59 39.31
CA GLY A 3 -11.51 -26.62 39.31
C GLY A 3 -11.01 -26.32 37.90
N ALA A 4 -10.72 -25.05 37.61
CA ALA A 4 -10.09 -24.63 36.36
C ALA A 4 -8.79 -25.42 36.15
N LYS A 5 -8.53 -25.90 34.93
CA LYS A 5 -7.32 -26.65 34.58
C LYS A 5 -6.28 -25.68 34.03
N GLU A 6 -5.10 -25.65 34.67
CA GLU A 6 -4.03 -24.71 34.30
C GLU A 6 -3.09 -25.32 33.25
N CYS A 7 -2.50 -24.48 32.43
CA CYS A 7 -1.50 -24.86 31.46
C CYS A 7 -0.18 -25.20 32.19
N ALA A 8 0.38 -26.37 31.90
CA ALA A 8 1.62 -26.85 32.53
C ALA A 8 2.89 -26.21 31.94
N VAL A 9 2.79 -25.40 30.91
CA VAL A 9 3.94 -24.72 30.29
C VAL A 9 4.42 -23.60 31.19
N ALA A 10 5.69 -23.62 31.56
CA ALA A 10 6.31 -22.64 32.43
C ALA A 10 6.10 -21.20 31.88
N GLY A 11 5.62 -20.30 32.74
CA GLY A 11 5.32 -18.90 32.38
C GLY A 11 3.99 -18.68 31.64
N CYS A 12 3.21 -19.73 31.37
CA CYS A 12 1.89 -19.61 30.76
C CYS A 12 0.80 -19.51 31.84
N GLY A 13 0.27 -18.34 32.09
CA GLY A 13 -0.83 -18.12 33.07
C GLY A 13 -2.23 -18.55 32.59
N TYR A 14 -2.35 -19.36 31.53
CA TYR A 14 -3.65 -19.74 30.98
C TYR A 14 -4.32 -20.84 31.82
N SER A 15 -5.59 -20.63 32.17
CA SER A 15 -6.45 -21.62 32.78
C SER A 15 -7.73 -21.84 32.00
N ALA A 16 -8.21 -23.08 31.92
CA ALA A 16 -9.38 -23.46 31.12
C ALA A 16 -10.47 -24.10 32.00
N PRO A 17 -11.75 -23.87 31.66
CA PRO A 17 -12.86 -24.47 32.41
C PRO A 17 -12.98 -25.99 32.21
N CYS A 18 -12.35 -26.55 31.16
CA CYS A 18 -12.39 -27.96 30.85
C CYS A 18 -11.13 -28.43 30.13
N ALA A 19 -10.90 -29.76 30.17
CA ALA A 19 -9.70 -30.38 29.57
C ALA A 19 -9.58 -30.16 28.06
N SER A 20 -10.69 -30.14 27.33
CA SER A 20 -10.69 -29.92 25.87
C SER A 20 -10.18 -28.52 25.50
N LYS A 21 -10.57 -27.51 26.26
CA LYS A 21 -10.08 -26.13 26.07
C LYS A 21 -8.61 -25.98 26.44
N LEU A 22 -8.16 -26.71 27.49
CA LEU A 22 -6.76 -26.74 27.83
C LEU A 22 -5.93 -27.43 26.74
N ALA A 23 -6.37 -28.59 26.24
CA ALA A 23 -5.70 -29.28 25.14
C ALA A 23 -5.62 -28.43 23.86
N GLU A 24 -6.70 -27.71 23.54
CA GLU A 24 -6.72 -26.76 22.43
C GLU A 24 -5.68 -25.63 22.62
N HIS A 25 -5.62 -25.06 23.83
CA HIS A 25 -4.62 -24.04 24.16
C HIS A 25 -3.19 -24.61 24.09
N THR A 26 -2.95 -25.82 24.62
CA THR A 26 -1.61 -26.44 24.61
C THR A 26 -1.03 -26.55 23.19
N ARG A 27 -1.88 -26.71 22.16
CA ARG A 27 -1.45 -26.69 20.76
C ARG A 27 -0.80 -25.37 20.32
N THR A 28 -1.03 -24.27 21.03
CA THR A 28 -0.32 -23.00 20.76
C THR A 28 1.15 -23.07 21.14
N HIS A 29 1.51 -23.94 22.09
CA HIS A 29 2.89 -24.17 22.52
C HIS A 29 3.58 -25.28 21.72
N THR A 30 2.86 -26.35 21.39
CA THR A 30 3.40 -27.51 20.65
C THR A 30 3.42 -27.27 19.13
N GLY A 31 2.64 -26.30 18.63
CA GLY A 31 2.48 -26.09 17.19
C GLY A 31 1.66 -27.18 16.49
N GLU A 32 1.04 -28.11 17.23
CA GLU A 32 0.23 -29.18 16.67
C GLU A 32 -0.98 -28.65 15.92
N ARG A 33 -1.18 -29.07 14.67
CA ARG A 33 -2.28 -28.67 13.79
C ARG A 33 -3.00 -29.89 13.21
N PRO A 34 -3.88 -30.53 13.98
CA PRO A 34 -4.50 -31.80 13.57
C PRO A 34 -5.54 -31.67 12.46
N HIS A 35 -5.98 -30.45 12.14
CA HIS A 35 -6.99 -30.21 11.11
C HIS A 35 -6.31 -29.73 9.82
N VAL A 36 -6.00 -30.68 8.93
CA VAL A 36 -5.28 -30.44 7.67
C VAL A 36 -6.26 -30.20 6.52
N CYS A 37 -5.92 -29.27 5.64
CA CYS A 37 -6.64 -29.06 4.38
C CYS A 37 -6.33 -30.22 3.42
N ASP A 38 -7.36 -30.82 2.83
CA ASP A 38 -7.29 -31.93 1.89
C ASP A 38 -7.15 -31.50 0.41
N VAL A 39 -7.17 -30.20 0.15
CA VAL A 39 -7.00 -29.68 -1.21
C VAL A 39 -5.55 -29.86 -1.65
N VAL A 40 -5.35 -30.54 -2.77
CA VAL A 40 -4.04 -30.82 -3.34
C VAL A 40 -3.24 -29.54 -3.54
N GLY A 41 -2.01 -29.51 -3.01
CA GLY A 41 -1.13 -28.36 -3.08
C GLY A 41 -1.38 -27.27 -2.04
N CYS A 42 -2.40 -27.43 -1.17
CA CYS A 42 -2.66 -26.51 -0.08
C CYS A 42 -2.02 -27.00 1.22
N GLY A 43 -0.89 -26.52 1.62
CA GLY A 43 -0.21 -26.93 2.88
C GLY A 43 -0.84 -26.39 4.17
N TYR A 44 -2.11 -25.92 4.15
CA TYR A 44 -2.73 -25.33 5.32
C TYR A 44 -3.17 -26.39 6.34
N ALA A 45 -2.83 -26.16 7.61
CA ALA A 45 -3.34 -26.94 8.74
C ALA A 45 -3.69 -26.00 9.91
N ALA A 46 -4.69 -26.35 10.69
CA ALA A 46 -5.21 -25.54 11.79
C ALA A 46 -5.24 -26.32 13.12
N THR A 47 -5.20 -25.57 14.21
CA THR A 47 -5.36 -26.11 15.58
C THR A 47 -6.82 -26.46 15.90
N GLN A 48 -7.76 -25.87 15.17
CA GLN A 48 -9.21 -26.02 15.39
C GLN A 48 -9.94 -26.34 14.08
N GLY A 49 -10.96 -27.19 14.13
CA GLY A 49 -11.79 -27.52 12.96
C GLY A 49 -12.54 -26.33 12.38
N GLY A 50 -12.96 -25.38 13.23
CA GLY A 50 -13.60 -24.13 12.80
C GLY A 50 -12.70 -23.24 11.95
N MET A 51 -11.40 -23.24 12.26
CA MET A 51 -10.40 -22.51 11.44
C MET A 51 -10.22 -23.17 10.08
N LEU A 52 -10.16 -24.53 10.03
CA LEU A 52 -10.11 -25.25 8.76
C LEU A 52 -11.38 -25.00 7.93
N LYS A 53 -12.57 -25.07 8.54
CA LYS A 53 -13.82 -24.76 7.85
C LYS A 53 -13.84 -23.33 7.27
N SER A 54 -13.32 -22.37 8.02
CA SER A 54 -13.20 -21.00 7.54
C SER A 54 -12.17 -20.87 6.40
N HIS A 55 -11.05 -21.62 6.47
CA HIS A 55 -10.05 -21.67 5.41
C HIS A 55 -10.61 -22.31 4.13
N MET A 56 -11.40 -23.37 4.21
CA MET A 56 -12.01 -24.03 3.03
C MET A 56 -12.78 -23.06 2.14
N ARG A 57 -13.29 -21.96 2.70
CA ARG A 57 -13.94 -20.89 1.90
C ARG A 57 -12.99 -20.19 0.92
N VAL A 58 -11.67 -20.29 1.11
CA VAL A 58 -10.68 -19.79 0.13
C VAL A 58 -10.73 -20.61 -1.15
N HIS A 59 -10.98 -21.94 -1.02
CA HIS A 59 -11.06 -22.85 -2.16
C HIS A 59 -12.43 -22.85 -2.83
N THR A 60 -13.50 -22.75 -2.03
CA THR A 60 -14.89 -22.77 -2.54
C THR A 60 -15.36 -21.40 -3.04
N GLY A 61 -14.68 -20.32 -2.65
CA GLY A 61 -15.12 -18.95 -2.92
C GLY A 61 -16.38 -18.54 -2.12
N GLU A 62 -16.83 -19.37 -1.18
CA GLU A 62 -18.03 -19.09 -0.35
C GLU A 62 -17.81 -17.82 0.47
N ARG A 63 -18.76 -16.88 0.37
CA ARG A 63 -18.78 -15.61 1.11
C ARG A 63 -20.13 -15.42 1.81
N PRO A 64 -20.36 -16.05 2.97
CA PRO A 64 -21.68 -16.06 3.62
C PRO A 64 -22.11 -14.72 4.21
N TYR A 65 -21.21 -13.76 4.33
CA TYR A 65 -21.47 -12.48 4.98
C TYR A 65 -21.54 -11.36 3.93
N ALA A 66 -22.72 -11.15 3.34
CA ALA A 66 -22.96 -10.11 2.36
C ALA A 66 -23.17 -8.74 3.02
N CYS A 67 -22.74 -7.68 2.34
CA CYS A 67 -23.10 -6.31 2.68
C CYS A 67 -24.55 -6.05 2.27
N ASP A 68 -25.31 -5.44 3.16
CA ASP A 68 -26.73 -5.10 2.98
C ASP A 68 -26.97 -3.68 2.42
N VAL A 69 -25.89 -2.93 2.22
CA VAL A 69 -25.99 -1.59 1.63
C VAL A 69 -26.34 -1.69 0.15
N ALA A 70 -27.41 -1.02 -0.25
CA ALA A 70 -27.88 -1.01 -1.63
C ALA A 70 -26.78 -0.61 -2.61
N GLY A 71 -26.59 -1.41 -3.67
CA GLY A 71 -25.56 -1.20 -4.68
C GLY A 71 -24.15 -1.65 -4.28
N CYS A 72 -23.94 -2.15 -3.06
CA CYS A 72 -22.67 -2.71 -2.62
C CYS A 72 -22.64 -4.23 -2.82
N GLY A 73 -21.94 -4.71 -3.82
CA GLY A 73 -21.81 -6.15 -4.10
C GLY A 73 -20.77 -6.86 -3.21
N TYR A 74 -20.33 -6.27 -2.08
CA TYR A 74 -19.32 -6.88 -1.23
C TYR A 74 -19.88 -8.02 -0.38
N ALA A 75 -19.16 -9.15 -0.35
CA ALA A 75 -19.38 -10.23 0.59
C ALA A 75 -18.04 -10.77 1.13
N ALA A 76 -18.06 -11.22 2.38
CA ALA A 76 -16.86 -11.67 3.10
C ALA A 76 -16.96 -13.14 3.50
N THR A 77 -15.83 -13.78 3.66
CA THR A 77 -15.70 -15.15 4.22
C THR A 77 -15.90 -15.19 5.73
N GLN A 78 -15.68 -14.03 6.41
CA GLN A 78 -15.80 -13.90 7.87
C GLN A 78 -16.58 -12.65 8.24
N ARG A 79 -17.36 -12.75 9.34
CA ARG A 79 -18.17 -11.63 9.87
C ARG A 79 -17.33 -10.42 10.28
N THR A 80 -16.12 -10.67 10.79
CA THR A 80 -15.17 -9.60 11.17
C THR A 80 -14.73 -8.75 9.96
N ASN A 81 -14.56 -9.39 8.80
CA ASN A 81 -14.22 -8.71 7.56
C ASN A 81 -15.40 -7.87 7.04
N LEU A 82 -16.64 -8.40 7.14
CA LEU A 82 -17.83 -7.61 6.83
C LEU A 82 -17.94 -6.39 7.76
N LYS A 83 -17.75 -6.58 9.08
CA LYS A 83 -17.78 -5.46 10.05
C LYS A 83 -16.73 -4.38 9.70
N ALA A 84 -15.52 -4.78 9.32
CA ALA A 84 -14.50 -3.85 8.88
C ALA A 84 -14.88 -3.13 7.57
N HIS A 85 -15.51 -3.86 6.62
CA HIS A 85 -16.00 -3.27 5.38
C HIS A 85 -17.14 -2.27 5.63
N MET A 86 -18.08 -2.54 6.54
CA MET A 86 -19.20 -1.61 6.87
C MET A 86 -18.69 -0.22 7.27
N ARG A 87 -17.49 -0.12 7.81
CA ARG A 87 -16.87 1.18 8.13
C ARG A 87 -16.61 2.05 6.90
N ILE A 88 -16.56 1.48 5.69
CA ILE A 88 -16.47 2.25 4.44
C ILE A 88 -17.75 3.05 4.23
N HIS A 89 -18.90 2.46 4.57
CA HIS A 89 -20.21 3.11 4.41
C HIS A 89 -20.52 4.11 5.54
N THR A 90 -20.09 3.80 6.76
CA THR A 90 -20.35 4.66 7.93
C THR A 90 -19.29 5.77 8.08
N GLY A 91 -18.14 5.64 7.41
CA GLY A 91 -17.01 6.56 7.61
C GLY A 91 -16.29 6.39 8.96
N GLU A 92 -16.67 5.38 9.76
CA GLU A 92 -16.07 5.12 11.06
C GLU A 92 -14.58 4.80 10.97
N ARG A 93 -13.75 5.54 11.71
CA ARG A 93 -12.29 5.35 11.77
C ARG A 93 -11.81 5.23 13.22
N PRO A 94 -11.99 4.07 13.86
CA PRO A 94 -11.72 3.91 15.30
C PRO A 94 -10.23 3.94 15.65
N TYR A 95 -9.35 3.79 14.67
CA TYR A 95 -7.90 3.72 14.88
C TYR A 95 -7.27 5.04 14.48
N THR A 96 -6.96 5.89 15.47
CA THR A 96 -6.39 7.23 15.28
C THR A 96 -4.90 7.24 15.56
N CYS A 97 -4.14 8.04 14.81
CA CYS A 97 -2.74 8.31 15.10
C CYS A 97 -2.65 9.21 16.35
N ASN A 98 -1.77 8.84 17.28
CA ASN A 98 -1.53 9.59 18.53
C ASN A 98 -0.38 10.59 18.42
N VAL A 99 0.25 10.74 17.25
CA VAL A 99 1.30 11.73 17.03
C VAL A 99 0.68 13.12 16.92
N THR A 100 1.15 14.04 17.73
CA THR A 100 0.67 15.43 17.77
C THR A 100 0.73 16.06 16.37
N GLY A 101 -0.39 16.66 15.95
CA GLY A 101 -0.51 17.29 14.64
C GLY A 101 -0.78 16.33 13.47
N CYS A 102 -0.80 15.00 13.70
CA CYS A 102 -1.16 14.03 12.69
C CYS A 102 -2.65 13.68 12.76
N GLY A 103 -3.47 14.22 11.89
CA GLY A 103 -4.91 13.93 11.84
C GLY A 103 -5.28 12.57 11.21
N TYR A 104 -4.33 11.63 11.07
CA TYR A 104 -4.62 10.35 10.42
C TYR A 104 -5.50 9.44 11.29
N ALA A 105 -6.57 8.92 10.68
CA ALA A 105 -7.44 7.91 11.27
C ALA A 105 -7.82 6.86 10.22
N THR A 106 -8.06 5.63 10.61
CA THR A 106 -8.37 4.52 9.70
C THR A 106 -9.38 3.54 10.28
N ALA A 107 -10.07 2.84 9.39
CA ALA A 107 -11.04 1.80 9.75
C ALA A 107 -10.39 0.48 10.24
N VAL A 108 -9.09 0.26 9.96
CA VAL A 108 -8.39 -1.01 10.19
C VAL A 108 -7.08 -0.77 10.97
N SER A 109 -6.87 -1.52 12.05
CA SER A 109 -5.71 -1.35 12.94
C SER A 109 -4.36 -1.60 12.25
N SER A 110 -4.29 -2.56 11.32
CA SER A 110 -3.07 -2.81 10.54
C SER A 110 -2.64 -1.61 9.69
N ASN A 111 -3.60 -0.84 9.18
CA ASN A 111 -3.31 0.37 8.43
C ASN A 111 -2.71 1.46 9.33
N LEU A 112 -3.19 1.59 10.58
CA LEU A 112 -2.58 2.49 11.55
C LEU A 112 -1.15 2.06 11.86
N LYS A 113 -0.91 0.76 12.11
CA LYS A 113 0.44 0.23 12.34
C LYS A 113 1.40 0.56 11.18
N THR A 114 0.94 0.39 9.95
CA THR A 114 1.72 0.75 8.76
C THR A 114 1.94 2.26 8.66
N HIS A 115 0.89 3.07 8.95
CA HIS A 115 1.02 4.53 8.96
C HIS A 115 2.03 5.01 10.00
N MET A 116 2.10 4.40 11.20
CA MET A 116 3.08 4.78 12.24
C MET A 116 4.53 4.74 11.73
N ARG A 117 4.83 3.93 10.72
CA ARG A 117 6.15 3.91 10.07
C ARG A 117 6.53 5.22 9.38
N VAL A 118 5.55 6.04 9.03
CA VAL A 118 5.82 7.41 8.50
C VAL A 118 6.48 8.28 9.57
N HIS A 119 6.10 8.10 10.85
CA HIS A 119 6.64 8.86 11.96
C HIS A 119 7.95 8.29 12.50
N THR A 120 8.08 6.95 12.54
CA THR A 120 9.27 6.27 13.05
C THR A 120 10.37 6.13 12.01
N GLY A 121 10.07 6.30 10.72
CA GLY A 121 11.01 6.01 9.64
C GLY A 121 11.31 4.52 9.46
N GLU A 122 10.61 3.63 10.16
CA GLU A 122 10.82 2.19 10.09
C GLU A 122 10.57 1.66 8.68
N ARG A 123 11.56 0.96 8.11
CA ARG A 123 11.51 0.36 6.76
C ARG A 123 11.96 -1.10 6.83
N PRO A 124 11.09 -2.02 7.27
CA PRO A 124 11.47 -3.41 7.55
C PRO A 124 11.78 -4.25 6.30
N TYR A 125 11.44 -3.76 5.12
CA TYR A 125 11.58 -4.50 3.88
C TYR A 125 12.74 -3.95 3.07
N ALA A 126 13.89 -4.62 3.12
CA ALA A 126 15.09 -4.24 2.37
C ALA A 126 15.20 -4.99 1.03
N CYS A 127 15.75 -4.32 0.02
CA CYS A 127 16.14 -4.97 -1.23
C CYS A 127 17.41 -5.81 -0.98
N ASP A 128 17.42 -7.04 -1.47
CA ASP A 128 18.51 -8.01 -1.34
C ASP A 128 19.51 -7.96 -2.51
N VAL A 129 19.25 -7.11 -3.52
CA VAL A 129 20.15 -6.94 -4.65
C VAL A 129 21.40 -6.19 -4.21
N ALA A 130 22.56 -6.79 -4.45
CA ALA A 130 23.85 -6.21 -4.09
C ALA A 130 24.00 -4.78 -4.64
N GLY A 131 24.43 -3.84 -3.79
CA GLY A 131 24.62 -2.43 -4.12
C GLY A 131 23.32 -1.61 -4.18
N CYS A 132 22.14 -2.22 -3.98
CA CYS A 132 20.88 -1.49 -3.95
C CYS A 132 20.47 -1.18 -2.50
N GLY A 133 20.73 -0.03 -1.98
CA GLY A 133 20.35 0.36 -0.61
C GLY A 133 18.85 0.63 -0.39
N TYR A 134 17.96 0.19 -1.29
CA TYR A 134 16.53 0.48 -1.16
C TYR A 134 15.86 -0.30 -0.02
N THR A 135 15.09 0.41 0.80
CA THR A 135 14.23 -0.17 1.82
C THR A 135 12.82 0.38 1.70
N ALA A 136 11.82 -0.31 2.22
CA ALA A 136 10.42 0.11 2.17
C ALA A 136 9.68 -0.12 3.50
N ALA A 137 8.68 0.70 3.77
CA ALA A 137 7.78 0.52 4.91
C ALA A 137 6.78 -0.62 4.69
N GLU A 138 6.54 -1.03 3.42
CA GLU A 138 5.58 -2.07 3.05
C GLU A 138 6.20 -3.07 2.06
N SER A 139 5.88 -4.35 2.19
CA SER A 139 6.35 -5.41 1.27
C SER A 139 5.88 -5.19 -0.18
N SER A 140 4.69 -4.64 -0.36
CA SER A 140 4.14 -4.27 -1.67
C SER A 140 5.01 -3.25 -2.42
N LYS A 141 5.60 -2.30 -1.69
CA LYS A 141 6.52 -1.28 -2.24
C LYS A 141 7.85 -1.91 -2.62
N LEU A 142 8.38 -2.83 -1.77
CA LEU A 142 9.57 -3.59 -2.13
C LEU A 142 9.33 -4.46 -3.37
N LYS A 143 8.21 -5.17 -3.43
CA LYS A 143 7.85 -5.99 -4.62
C LYS A 143 7.78 -5.14 -5.89
N ALA A 144 7.20 -3.95 -5.82
CA ALA A 144 7.17 -3.03 -6.95
C ALA A 144 8.57 -2.52 -7.33
N HIS A 145 9.42 -2.25 -6.33
CA HIS A 145 10.83 -1.86 -6.57
C HIS A 145 11.64 -2.98 -7.22
N MET A 146 11.47 -4.24 -6.80
CA MET A 146 12.19 -5.39 -7.39
C MET A 146 12.02 -5.48 -8.92
N ARG A 147 10.92 -4.95 -9.45
CA ARG A 147 10.71 -4.88 -10.90
C ARG A 147 11.70 -3.98 -11.63
N ILE A 148 12.40 -3.08 -10.93
CA ILE A 148 13.49 -2.29 -11.51
C ILE A 148 14.67 -3.20 -11.84
N HIS A 149 14.94 -4.22 -11.00
CA HIS A 149 16.03 -5.17 -11.19
C HIS A 149 15.69 -6.27 -12.19
N THR A 150 14.44 -6.74 -12.18
CA THR A 150 13.99 -7.83 -13.08
C THR A 150 13.54 -7.34 -14.45
N GLY A 151 13.28 -6.03 -14.61
CA GLY A 151 12.68 -5.50 -15.83
C GLY A 151 11.20 -5.88 -16.03
N GLU A 152 10.58 -6.56 -15.06
CA GLU A 152 9.19 -7.01 -15.15
C GLU A 152 8.24 -5.82 -15.30
N ARG A 153 7.38 -5.86 -16.34
CA ARG A 153 6.38 -4.81 -16.62
C ARG A 153 5.01 -5.46 -16.85
N PRO A 154 4.30 -5.86 -15.78
CA PRO A 154 3.09 -6.68 -15.89
C PRO A 154 1.86 -5.91 -16.40
N TYR A 155 1.93 -4.60 -16.51
CA TYR A 155 0.81 -3.76 -16.88
C TYR A 155 1.03 -3.23 -18.31
N ALA A 156 0.33 -3.80 -19.29
CA ALA A 156 0.40 -3.40 -20.69
C ALA A 156 -0.80 -2.52 -21.08
N SER A 157 -0.57 -1.61 -22.03
CA SER A 157 -1.66 -0.88 -22.69
C SER A 157 -2.46 -1.86 -23.57
N ASP A 158 -3.79 -1.74 -23.53
CA ASP A 158 -4.74 -2.48 -24.36
C ASP A 158 -5.09 -1.75 -25.67
N VAL A 159 -4.52 -0.57 -25.88
CA VAL A 159 -4.74 0.19 -27.11
C VAL A 159 -3.97 -0.42 -28.27
N ALA A 160 -4.66 -0.73 -29.34
CA ALA A 160 -4.06 -1.33 -30.55
C ALA A 160 -2.89 -0.48 -31.08
N GLY A 161 -1.75 -1.13 -31.33
CA GLY A 161 -0.51 -0.47 -31.79
C GLY A 161 0.29 0.26 -30.70
N CYS A 162 -0.18 0.28 -29.46
CA CYS A 162 0.55 0.86 -28.35
C CYS A 162 1.37 -0.21 -27.62
N GLY A 163 2.68 -0.24 -27.81
CA GLY A 163 3.59 -1.18 -27.15
C GLY A 163 3.95 -0.80 -25.69
N TYR A 164 3.25 0.17 -25.07
CA TYR A 164 3.61 0.62 -23.73
C TYR A 164 3.30 -0.42 -22.66
N THR A 165 4.27 -0.67 -21.79
CA THR A 165 4.11 -1.47 -20.58
C THR A 165 4.63 -0.71 -19.35
N ALA A 166 4.20 -1.07 -18.16
CA ALA A 166 4.63 -0.42 -16.92
C ALA A 166 4.88 -1.43 -15.79
N ALA A 167 5.83 -1.12 -14.91
CA ALA A 167 6.11 -1.89 -13.70
C ALA A 167 5.02 -1.71 -12.63
N VAL A 168 4.30 -0.59 -12.62
CA VAL A 168 3.21 -0.29 -11.68
C VAL A 168 1.97 0.19 -12.42
N ARG A 169 0.79 -0.17 -11.89
CA ARG A 169 -0.50 0.12 -12.51
C ARG A 169 -0.78 1.61 -12.69
N ASP A 170 -0.33 2.43 -11.74
CA ASP A 170 -0.55 3.89 -11.79
C ASP A 170 0.18 4.55 -12.96
N ASN A 171 1.36 4.02 -13.33
CA ASN A 171 2.08 4.50 -14.50
C ASN A 171 1.33 4.16 -15.80
N LEU A 172 0.74 2.95 -15.89
CA LEU A 172 -0.13 2.62 -17.03
C LEU A 172 -1.36 3.54 -17.06
N LYS A 173 -2.04 3.74 -15.92
CA LYS A 173 -3.20 4.65 -15.85
C LYS A 173 -2.86 6.06 -16.30
N THR A 174 -1.70 6.57 -15.90
CA THR A 174 -1.23 7.89 -16.33
C THR A 174 -0.92 7.89 -17.84
N HIS A 175 -0.29 6.83 -18.36
CA HIS A 175 -0.02 6.70 -19.79
C HIS A 175 -1.32 6.65 -20.62
N MET A 176 -2.35 5.94 -20.15
CA MET A 176 -3.65 5.85 -20.86
C MET A 176 -4.27 7.22 -21.15
N ARG A 177 -3.92 8.25 -20.36
CA ARG A 177 -4.35 9.64 -20.63
C ARG A 177 -3.79 10.21 -21.94
N VAL A 178 -2.72 9.65 -22.47
CA VAL A 178 -2.21 10.02 -23.81
C VAL A 178 -3.21 9.61 -24.89
N HIS A 179 -3.89 8.48 -24.69
CA HIS A 179 -4.88 7.96 -25.65
C HIS A 179 -6.26 8.61 -25.48
N THR A 180 -6.67 8.88 -24.24
CA THR A 180 -7.99 9.46 -23.95
C THR A 180 -8.01 10.99 -24.04
N GLY A 181 -6.83 11.64 -24.02
CA GLY A 181 -6.75 13.09 -23.93
C GLY A 181 -7.16 13.67 -22.57
N GLU A 182 -7.42 12.80 -21.56
CA GLU A 182 -7.85 13.22 -20.23
C GLU A 182 -6.79 14.11 -19.55
N ARG A 183 -7.19 15.31 -19.12
CA ARG A 183 -6.35 16.28 -18.40
C ARG A 183 -7.02 16.72 -17.10
N PRO A 184 -6.96 15.91 -16.03
CA PRO A 184 -7.71 16.17 -14.80
C PRO A 184 -7.20 17.35 -13.98
N TYR A 185 -6.02 17.88 -14.31
CA TYR A 185 -5.35 18.91 -13.54
C TYR A 185 -5.41 20.24 -14.30
N ALA A 186 -6.52 20.98 -14.13
CA ALA A 186 -6.72 22.29 -14.76
C ALA A 186 -6.02 23.41 -13.98
N CYS A 187 -5.50 24.41 -14.69
CA CYS A 187 -5.03 25.65 -14.10
C CYS A 187 -6.21 26.45 -13.54
N VAL A 188 -6.04 26.98 -12.33
CA VAL A 188 -7.07 27.76 -11.62
C VAL A 188 -6.95 29.25 -11.87
N VAL A 189 -5.92 29.70 -12.61
CA VAL A 189 -5.74 31.13 -12.92
C VAL A 189 -6.76 31.55 -13.98
N ALA A 190 -7.50 32.61 -13.67
CA ALA A 190 -8.53 33.15 -14.58
C ALA A 190 -7.95 33.46 -15.97
N GLY A 191 -8.65 33.03 -17.02
CA GLY A 191 -8.22 33.20 -18.41
C GLY A 191 -7.15 32.22 -18.90
N CYS A 192 -6.62 31.33 -18.02
CA CYS A 192 -5.65 30.32 -18.43
C CYS A 192 -6.35 28.97 -18.72
N GLY A 193 -6.45 28.61 -19.98
CA GLY A 193 -7.06 27.33 -20.41
C GLY A 193 -6.16 26.10 -20.26
N TYR A 194 -5.02 26.19 -19.56
CA TYR A 194 -4.11 25.07 -19.44
C TYR A 194 -4.63 23.96 -18.54
N ALA A 195 -4.54 22.73 -19.00
CA ALA A 195 -4.78 21.53 -18.20
C ALA A 195 -3.73 20.46 -18.52
N ALA A 196 -3.38 19.66 -17.53
CA ALA A 196 -2.36 18.63 -17.63
C ALA A 196 -2.88 17.22 -17.28
N ALA A 197 -2.27 16.20 -17.88
CA ALA A 197 -2.53 14.81 -17.53
C ALA A 197 -1.93 14.42 -16.16
N GLU A 198 -0.92 15.17 -15.69
CA GLU A 198 -0.21 14.92 -14.43
C GLU A 198 -0.12 16.16 -13.56
N ARG A 199 -0.27 15.99 -12.23
CA ARG A 199 -0.18 17.10 -11.27
C ARG A 199 1.16 17.82 -11.31
N GLY A 200 2.27 17.09 -11.50
CA GLY A 200 3.61 17.68 -11.59
C GLY A 200 3.75 18.66 -12.77
N LYS A 201 3.10 18.37 -13.90
CA LYS A 201 3.08 19.26 -15.07
C LYS A 201 2.27 20.53 -14.77
N LEU A 202 1.14 20.41 -14.04
CA LEU A 202 0.39 21.61 -13.60
C LEU A 202 1.22 22.45 -12.62
N THR A 203 1.86 21.84 -11.62
CA THR A 203 2.72 22.56 -10.66
C THR A 203 3.82 23.34 -11.38
N LEU A 204 4.42 22.71 -12.38
CA LEU A 204 5.42 23.37 -13.20
C LEU A 204 4.85 24.52 -14.01
N HIS A 205 3.66 24.33 -14.62
CA HIS A 205 2.96 25.39 -15.34
C HIS A 205 2.61 26.57 -14.41
N MET A 206 2.19 26.32 -13.17
CA MET A 206 1.89 27.39 -12.21
C MET A 206 3.05 28.33 -11.97
N ARG A 207 4.30 27.88 -12.14
CA ARG A 207 5.49 28.75 -12.08
C ARG A 207 5.55 29.80 -13.20
N THR A 208 4.84 29.60 -14.31
CA THR A 208 4.73 30.64 -15.35
C THR A 208 3.86 31.81 -14.89
N HIS A 209 2.94 31.57 -13.97
CA HIS A 209 2.10 32.63 -13.38
C HIS A 209 2.75 33.31 -12.18
N SER A 210 3.44 32.53 -11.32
CA SER A 210 4.10 33.07 -10.12
C SER A 210 5.48 33.69 -10.40
N GLY A 211 6.09 33.37 -11.55
CA GLY A 211 7.48 33.76 -11.84
C GLY A 211 8.53 33.02 -11.01
N GLU A 212 8.11 32.01 -10.25
CA GLU A 212 9.01 31.24 -9.36
C GLU A 212 10.11 30.53 -10.13
N ARG A 213 11.38 30.79 -9.78
CA ARG A 213 12.58 30.16 -10.35
C ARG A 213 13.47 29.58 -9.27
N PRO A 214 13.13 28.39 -8.72
CA PRO A 214 13.83 27.83 -7.55
C PRO A 214 15.26 27.35 -7.83
N TYR A 215 15.65 27.26 -9.09
CA TYR A 215 16.95 26.72 -9.49
C TYR A 215 17.87 27.83 -9.96
N ALA A 216 18.62 28.44 -9.03
CA ALA A 216 19.59 29.47 -9.33
C ALA A 216 20.89 28.88 -9.86
N CYS A 217 21.58 29.62 -10.74
CA CYS A 217 22.93 29.32 -11.16
C CYS A 217 23.91 29.72 -10.04
N GLU A 218 24.82 28.79 -9.69
CA GLU A 218 25.82 29.00 -8.65
C GLU A 218 27.17 29.56 -9.18
N ALA A 219 27.28 29.75 -10.52
CA ALA A 219 28.48 30.31 -11.12
C ALA A 219 28.69 31.75 -10.67
N PRO A 220 29.92 32.17 -10.29
CA PRO A 220 30.22 33.52 -9.85
C PRO A 220 29.74 34.55 -10.87
N GLY A 221 28.97 35.56 -10.41
CA GLY A 221 28.47 36.64 -11.25
C GLY A 221 27.29 36.29 -12.17
N CYS A 222 26.77 35.06 -12.11
CA CYS A 222 25.62 34.64 -12.91
C CYS A 222 24.29 34.81 -12.15
N ALA A 223 23.46 35.72 -12.59
CA ALA A 223 22.12 35.95 -12.00
C ALA A 223 21.01 35.04 -12.57
N TYR A 224 21.35 34.03 -13.37
CA TYR A 224 20.35 33.18 -14.01
C TYR A 224 19.69 32.24 -12.99
N ALA A 225 18.34 32.16 -13.06
CA ALA A 225 17.55 31.18 -12.34
C ALA A 225 16.49 30.58 -13.26
N ALA A 226 16.16 29.32 -13.05
CA ALA A 226 15.21 28.56 -13.87
C ALA A 226 14.05 28.02 -13.07
N ALA A 227 12.89 27.85 -13.72
CA ALA A 227 11.73 27.17 -13.15
C ALA A 227 11.90 25.64 -13.10
N GLN A 228 12.86 25.09 -13.88
CA GLN A 228 13.17 23.64 -13.94
C GLN A 228 14.66 23.39 -13.84
N ARG A 229 15.02 22.30 -13.17
CA ARG A 229 16.42 21.86 -13.02
C ARG A 229 17.09 21.55 -14.38
N SER A 230 16.30 20.99 -15.33
CA SER A 230 16.80 20.71 -16.70
C SER A 230 17.22 21.97 -17.43
N ASN A 231 16.47 23.07 -17.28
CA ASN A 231 16.78 24.36 -17.90
C ASN A 231 18.04 24.98 -17.27
N LEU A 232 18.20 24.85 -15.94
CA LEU A 232 19.44 25.24 -15.27
C LEU A 232 20.63 24.41 -15.78
N ALA A 233 20.49 23.08 -15.86
CA ALA A 233 21.54 22.21 -16.36
C ALA A 233 21.94 22.53 -17.81
N SER A 234 20.96 22.87 -18.66
CA SER A 234 21.23 23.33 -20.03
C SER A 234 21.95 24.68 -20.05
N HIS A 235 21.54 25.63 -19.19
CA HIS A 235 22.21 26.92 -19.03
C HIS A 235 23.70 26.74 -18.58
N VAL A 236 23.94 25.96 -17.52
CA VAL A 236 25.29 25.70 -17.02
C VAL A 236 26.17 25.10 -18.12
N ARG A 237 25.65 24.06 -18.82
CA ARG A 237 26.41 23.43 -19.92
C ARG A 237 26.76 24.40 -21.04
N SER A 238 25.85 25.35 -21.36
CA SER A 238 26.03 26.25 -22.47
C SER A 238 26.81 27.53 -22.11
N LYS A 239 26.73 28.01 -20.87
CA LYS A 239 27.29 29.28 -20.44
C LYS A 239 28.50 29.15 -19.50
N HIS A 240 28.61 27.98 -18.85
CA HIS A 240 29.71 27.68 -17.91
C HIS A 240 30.31 26.29 -18.19
N PRO A 241 30.80 26.04 -19.44
CA PRO A 241 31.39 24.75 -19.79
C PRO A 241 32.69 24.56 -18.97
N GLY A 242 32.70 23.55 -18.10
CA GLY A 242 33.87 23.22 -17.26
C GLY A 242 33.69 23.47 -15.76
N GLN A 243 32.48 23.83 -15.30
CA GLN A 243 32.10 23.85 -13.89
C GLN A 243 31.23 22.66 -13.53
#